data_59872259b807c984cf23bba574985816
#
_entry.id   59872259b807c984cf23bba574985816
#
_cell.length_a   1.000
_cell.length_b   1.000
_cell.length_c   1.000
_cell.angle_alpha   90.00
_cell.angle_beta   90.00
_cell.angle_gamma   90.00
#
_symmetry.space_group_name_H-M   'P 1'
#
loop_
_entity.id
_entity.type
_entity.pdbx_description
1 polymer ?
#
loop_
_entity_poly.entity_id
_entity_poly.type
_entity_poly.pdbx_seq_one_letter_code
_entity_poly.pdbx_strand_id
1 'polypeptide(L)'
;MNLTVTGHHVEVTQSMHNYVSDKMKRLQRHSSSLSGIHVTLTVEEKSRQKAEATIDVSGSRLYADTTKTDMYTAIDLLADKLDRQLIRHKDMRGKARRRQHIDRMAVEDPPEVLEFEAD
;
A
#
# COMPACT_ATOMS: atom_id res chain seq x y z
N MET A 1 -7.84 -11.75 2.84
CA MET A 1 -6.83 -11.03 2.05
C MET A 1 -6.13 -11.98 1.12
N ASN A 2 -6.08 -11.63 -0.15
CA ASN A 2 -5.34 -12.42 -1.13
C ASN A 2 -3.96 -11.80 -1.34
N LEU A 3 -2.93 -12.57 -1.07
CA LEU A 3 -1.55 -12.14 -1.27
C LEU A 3 -0.92 -12.92 -2.41
N THR A 4 -0.37 -12.21 -3.38
CA THR A 4 0.39 -12.79 -4.48
C THR A 4 1.79 -12.21 -4.46
N VAL A 5 2.80 -13.05 -4.51
CA VAL A 5 4.21 -12.62 -4.56
C VAL A 5 4.83 -13.17 -5.83
N THR A 6 5.35 -12.28 -6.65
CA THR A 6 5.97 -12.63 -7.94
C THR A 6 7.42 -12.18 -7.95
N GLY A 7 8.30 -13.00 -8.52
CA GLY A 7 9.71 -12.67 -8.67
C GLY A 7 10.06 -12.37 -10.12
N HIS A 8 10.87 -11.31 -10.33
CA HIS A 8 11.43 -10.92 -11.61
C HIS A 8 12.95 -10.95 -11.50
N HIS A 9 13.59 -11.84 -12.25
CA HIS A 9 15.02 -12.06 -12.16
C HIS A 9 15.49 -12.44 -10.75
N VAL A 10 14.59 -13.06 -9.99
CA VAL A 10 14.87 -13.56 -8.65
C VAL A 10 13.89 -14.69 -8.36
N GLU A 11 14.39 -15.73 -7.73
CA GLU A 11 13.53 -16.82 -7.26
C GLU A 11 12.96 -16.43 -5.88
N VAL A 12 11.65 -16.45 -5.75
CA VAL A 12 11.01 -16.19 -4.48
C VAL A 12 11.10 -17.44 -3.63
N THR A 13 11.99 -17.43 -2.66
CA THR A 13 12.14 -18.55 -1.73
C THR A 13 10.98 -18.58 -0.74
N GLN A 14 10.81 -19.70 -0.07
CA GLN A 14 9.78 -19.81 0.99
C GLN A 14 10.04 -18.78 2.10
N SER A 15 11.30 -18.55 2.45
CA SER A 15 11.67 -17.55 3.45
C SER A 15 11.27 -16.14 3.03
N MET A 16 11.50 -15.79 1.78
CA MET A 16 11.10 -14.48 1.25
C MET A 16 9.59 -14.33 1.24
N HIS A 17 8.89 -15.37 0.80
CA HIS A 17 7.43 -15.38 0.79
C HIS A 17 6.86 -15.19 2.19
N ASN A 18 7.40 -15.91 3.16
CA ASN A 18 6.98 -15.81 4.55
C ASN A 18 7.24 -14.42 5.10
N TYR A 19 8.38 -13.84 4.77
CA TYR A 19 8.74 -12.50 5.22
C TYR A 19 7.77 -11.45 4.69
N VAL A 20 7.48 -11.51 3.39
CA VAL A 20 6.48 -10.62 2.76
C VAL A 20 5.12 -10.82 3.41
N SER A 21 4.71 -12.07 3.58
CA SER A 21 3.41 -12.39 4.17
C SER A 21 3.27 -11.81 5.58
N ASP A 22 4.29 -11.96 6.41
CA ASP A 22 4.26 -11.45 7.77
C ASP A 22 4.19 -9.92 7.81
N LYS A 23 4.94 -9.25 6.94
CA LYS A 23 4.90 -7.78 6.86
C LYS A 23 3.56 -7.29 6.33
N MET A 24 3.00 -7.94 5.32
CA MET A 24 1.74 -7.51 4.73
C MET A 24 0.53 -7.77 5.63
N LYS A 25 0.59 -8.78 6.49
CA LYS A 25 -0.48 -9.03 7.48
C LYS A 25 -0.71 -7.83 8.40
N ARG A 26 0.33 -7.06 8.67
CA ARG A 26 0.21 -5.85 9.50
C ARG A 26 -0.70 -4.80 8.88
N LEU A 27 -0.78 -4.78 7.56
CA LEU A 27 -1.61 -3.81 6.86
C LEU A 27 -3.09 -4.02 7.11
N GLN A 28 -3.51 -5.25 7.39
CA GLN A 28 -4.91 -5.55 7.68
C GLN A 28 -5.42 -4.87 8.94
N ARG A 29 -4.53 -4.49 9.85
CA ARG A 29 -4.91 -3.78 11.07
C ARG A 29 -5.49 -2.41 10.80
N HIS A 30 -5.12 -1.80 9.68
CA HIS A 30 -5.54 -0.45 9.33
C HIS A 30 -6.74 -0.41 8.43
N SER A 31 -7.12 -1.53 7.81
CA SER A 31 -8.26 -1.54 6.92
C SER A 31 -8.87 -2.93 6.82
N SER A 32 -10.12 -3.05 7.22
CA SER A 32 -10.90 -4.26 7.04
C SER A 32 -11.34 -4.44 5.58
N SER A 33 -11.24 -3.39 4.78
CA SER A 33 -11.63 -3.42 3.37
C SER A 33 -10.46 -3.75 2.43
N LEU A 34 -9.31 -4.10 2.97
CA LEU A 34 -8.16 -4.55 2.19
C LEU A 34 -8.45 -5.95 1.64
N SER A 35 -8.57 -6.06 0.33
CA SER A 35 -8.97 -7.31 -0.33
C SER A 35 -7.85 -8.05 -1.02
N GLY A 36 -6.87 -7.35 -1.56
CA GLY A 36 -5.78 -8.00 -2.28
C GLY A 36 -4.49 -7.23 -2.22
N ILE A 37 -3.38 -7.96 -2.20
CA ILE A 37 -2.03 -7.41 -2.25
C ILE A 37 -1.24 -8.19 -3.28
N HIS A 38 -0.66 -7.47 -4.24
CA HIS A 38 0.26 -8.03 -5.23
C HIS A 38 1.64 -7.44 -4.99
N VAL A 39 2.60 -8.28 -4.64
CA VAL A 39 3.98 -7.86 -4.42
C VAL A 39 4.85 -8.43 -5.53
N THR A 40 5.66 -7.58 -6.14
CA THR A 40 6.64 -8.00 -7.14
C THR A 40 8.03 -7.67 -6.63
N LEU A 41 8.88 -8.68 -6.59
CA LEU A 41 10.27 -8.54 -6.16
C LEU A 41 11.16 -8.64 -7.40
N THR A 42 11.99 -7.63 -7.64
CA THR A 42 12.85 -7.57 -8.81
C THR A 42 14.30 -7.36 -8.40
N VAL A 43 15.20 -8.16 -8.96
CA VAL A 43 16.63 -7.91 -8.84
C VAL A 43 17.10 -7.34 -10.17
N GLU A 44 17.38 -6.05 -10.21
CA GLU A 44 17.90 -5.38 -11.41
C GLU A 44 19.41 -5.59 -11.48
N GLU A 45 20.08 -5.44 -10.33
CA GLU A 45 21.48 -5.69 -10.13
C GLU A 45 21.66 -6.14 -8.69
N LYS A 46 22.83 -6.66 -8.31
CA LYS A 46 23.09 -7.06 -6.93
C LYS A 46 22.84 -5.94 -5.93
N SER A 47 23.15 -4.70 -6.33
CA SER A 47 23.02 -3.53 -5.48
C SER A 47 21.69 -2.80 -5.68
N ARG A 48 20.81 -3.31 -6.55
CA ARG A 48 19.52 -2.68 -6.84
C ARG A 48 18.42 -3.74 -6.81
N GLN A 49 17.87 -3.90 -5.65
CA GLN A 49 16.79 -4.85 -5.42
C GLN A 49 15.52 -4.09 -5.11
N LYS A 50 14.51 -4.31 -5.93
CA LYS A 50 13.27 -3.56 -5.88
C LYS A 50 12.14 -4.41 -5.32
N ALA A 51 11.38 -3.84 -4.41
CA ALA A 51 10.12 -4.40 -3.95
C ALA A 51 9.01 -3.41 -4.29
N GLU A 52 7.98 -3.89 -4.97
CA GLU A 52 6.85 -3.05 -5.31
C GLU A 52 5.55 -3.78 -5.01
N ALA A 53 4.51 -3.04 -4.73
CA ALA A 53 3.23 -3.63 -4.41
C ALA A 53 2.07 -2.76 -4.85
N THR A 54 1.01 -3.43 -5.23
CA THR A 54 -0.29 -2.82 -5.47
C THR A 54 -1.26 -3.42 -4.46
N ILE A 55 -2.02 -2.59 -3.79
CA ILE A 55 -3.03 -3.04 -2.85
C ILE A 55 -4.40 -2.52 -3.25
N ASP A 56 -5.40 -3.39 -3.13
CA ASP A 56 -6.79 -3.07 -3.41
C ASP A 56 -7.54 -2.84 -2.11
N VAL A 57 -8.08 -1.65 -1.94
CA VAL A 57 -8.76 -1.25 -0.71
C VAL A 57 -9.95 -0.35 -1.03
N SER A 58 -11.13 -0.77 -0.61
CA SER A 58 -12.37 0.03 -0.72
C SER A 58 -12.60 0.65 -2.11
N GLY A 59 -12.39 -0.12 -3.17
CA GLY A 59 -12.60 0.39 -4.52
C GLY A 59 -11.46 1.25 -5.06
N SER A 60 -10.40 1.44 -4.28
CA SER A 60 -9.21 2.16 -4.69
C SER A 60 -8.04 1.20 -4.82
N ARG A 61 -7.04 1.62 -5.57
CA ARG A 61 -5.80 0.87 -5.72
C ARG A 61 -4.63 1.76 -5.36
N LEU A 62 -3.84 1.33 -4.39
CA LEU A 62 -2.66 2.03 -3.92
C LEU A 62 -1.42 1.31 -4.40
N TYR A 63 -0.38 2.07 -4.67
CA TYR A 63 0.88 1.53 -5.17
C TYR A 63 2.04 2.14 -4.40
N ALA A 64 3.07 1.32 -4.13
CA ALA A 64 4.32 1.80 -3.59
C ALA A 64 5.47 0.94 -4.09
N ASP A 65 6.67 1.51 -4.10
CA ASP A 65 7.87 0.76 -4.40
C ASP A 65 9.04 1.26 -3.56
N THR A 66 10.05 0.41 -3.44
CA THR A 66 11.32 0.75 -2.80
C THR A 66 12.44 0.00 -3.52
N THR A 67 13.60 0.63 -3.60
CA THR A 67 14.80 0.00 -4.16
C THR A 67 15.92 0.14 -3.15
N LYS A 68 16.54 -0.97 -2.76
CA LYS A 68 17.62 -1.02 -1.79
C LYS A 68 18.64 -2.05 -2.23
N THR A 69 19.75 -2.13 -1.51
CA THR A 69 20.79 -3.11 -1.79
C THR A 69 20.45 -4.50 -1.30
N ASP A 70 19.48 -4.61 -0.40
CA ASP A 70 19.02 -5.86 0.18
C ASP A 70 17.51 -5.98 0.05
N MET A 71 17.05 -7.15 -0.40
CA MET A 71 15.61 -7.35 -0.65
C MET A 71 14.78 -7.27 0.64
N TYR A 72 15.27 -7.82 1.74
CA TYR A 72 14.54 -7.77 3.01
C TYR A 72 14.37 -6.35 3.50
N THR A 73 15.39 -5.51 3.34
CA THR A 73 15.28 -4.08 3.64
C THR A 73 14.26 -3.40 2.73
N ALA A 74 14.28 -3.74 1.45
CA ALA A 74 13.31 -3.20 0.50
C ALA A 74 11.87 -3.57 0.88
N ILE A 75 11.66 -4.81 1.31
CA ILE A 75 10.34 -5.28 1.75
C ILE A 75 9.89 -4.55 3.01
N ASP A 76 10.78 -4.35 3.98
CA ASP A 76 10.46 -3.60 5.20
C ASP A 76 9.99 -2.18 4.89
N LEU A 77 10.73 -1.49 4.03
CA LEU A 77 10.41 -0.12 3.68
C LEU A 77 9.16 -0.04 2.81
N LEU A 78 8.94 -1.04 1.96
CA LEU A 78 7.71 -1.13 1.20
C LEU A 78 6.50 -1.24 2.13
N ALA A 79 6.58 -2.11 3.12
CA ALA A 79 5.50 -2.27 4.11
C ALA A 79 5.23 -0.96 4.85
N ASP A 80 6.27 -0.24 5.24
CA ASP A 80 6.13 1.06 5.90
C ASP A 80 5.45 2.09 5.00
N LYS A 81 5.80 2.12 3.73
CA LYS A 81 5.16 3.02 2.77
C LYS A 81 3.68 2.70 2.58
N LEU A 82 3.36 1.43 2.42
CA LEU A 82 1.97 0.99 2.26
C LEU A 82 1.15 1.30 3.51
N ASP A 83 1.75 1.10 4.68
CA ASP A 83 1.11 1.41 5.95
C ASP A 83 0.73 2.88 6.03
N ARG A 84 1.66 3.78 5.69
CA ARG A 84 1.39 5.21 5.67
C ARG A 84 0.32 5.59 4.65
N GLN A 85 0.34 4.96 3.48
CA GLN A 85 -0.69 5.22 2.46
C GLN A 85 -2.07 4.77 2.93
N LEU A 86 -2.15 3.65 3.61
CA LEU A 86 -3.43 3.15 4.15
C LEU A 86 -3.98 4.10 5.21
N ILE A 87 -3.12 4.61 6.08
CA ILE A 87 -3.53 5.57 7.10
C ILE A 87 -4.05 6.85 6.43
N ARG A 88 -3.34 7.38 5.45
CA ARG A 88 -3.80 8.55 4.70
C ARG A 88 -5.12 8.29 3.99
N HIS A 89 -5.25 7.15 3.35
CA HIS A 89 -6.46 6.77 2.64
C HIS A 89 -7.67 6.73 3.58
N LYS A 90 -7.48 6.17 4.75
CA LYS A 90 -8.50 6.11 5.78
C LYS A 90 -8.88 7.51 6.27
N ASP A 91 -7.90 8.37 6.52
CA ASP A 91 -8.12 9.74 6.93
C ASP A 91 -8.84 10.55 5.86
N MET A 92 -8.44 10.41 4.62
CA MET A 92 -9.07 11.11 3.49
C MET A 92 -10.54 10.70 3.34
N ARG A 93 -10.84 9.42 3.49
CA ARG A 93 -12.24 8.95 3.44
C ARG A 93 -13.06 9.52 4.59
N GLY A 94 -12.48 9.57 5.78
CA GLY A 94 -13.14 10.18 6.92
C GLY A 94 -13.42 11.66 6.72
N LYS A 95 -12.47 12.40 6.17
CA LYS A 95 -12.64 13.81 5.84
C LYS A 95 -13.71 14.01 4.77
N ALA A 96 -13.70 13.19 3.73
CA ALA A 96 -14.70 13.27 2.67
C ALA A 96 -16.11 13.04 3.20
N ARG A 97 -16.29 12.06 4.09
CA ARG A 97 -17.57 11.81 4.72
C ARG A 97 -18.04 12.97 5.56
N ARG A 98 -17.16 13.58 6.33
CA ARG A 98 -17.49 14.74 7.16
C ARG A 98 -17.86 15.94 6.30
N ARG A 99 -17.16 16.16 5.20
CA ARG A 99 -17.45 17.23 4.27
C ARG A 99 -18.82 17.07 3.61
N GLN A 100 -19.13 15.86 3.15
CA GLN A 100 -20.44 15.55 2.59
C GLN A 100 -21.56 15.82 3.59
N HIS A 101 -21.35 15.47 4.84
CA HIS A 101 -22.32 15.70 5.90
C HIS A 101 -22.53 17.19 6.13
N ILE A 102 -21.47 17.97 6.19
CA ILE A 102 -21.51 19.43 6.36
C ILE A 102 -22.22 20.08 5.18
N ASP A 103 -21.89 19.68 3.96
CA ASP A 103 -22.51 20.22 2.74
C ASP A 103 -24.02 20.02 2.72
N ARG A 104 -24.48 18.86 3.17
CA ARG A 104 -25.93 18.58 3.26
C ARG A 104 -26.62 19.48 4.26
N MET A 105 -25.90 19.89 5.29
CA MET A 105 -26.46 20.74 6.35
C MET A 105 -26.41 22.21 6.04
N ALA A 106 -25.35 22.68 5.37
CA ALA A 106 -25.01 24.08 5.28
C ALA A 106 -25.19 24.69 3.89
N VAL A 107 -25.34 23.91 2.86
CA VAL A 107 -25.42 24.38 1.46
C VAL A 107 -24.26 25.31 1.13
N GLU A 108 -23.07 24.85 1.39
CA GLU A 108 -21.85 25.60 1.11
C GLU A 108 -21.20 25.19 -0.21
N ASP A 109 -20.18 25.93 -0.62
CA ASP A 109 -19.39 25.59 -1.78
C ASP A 109 -18.80 24.18 -1.65
N PRO A 110 -18.63 23.49 -2.77
CA PRO A 110 -18.05 22.14 -2.72
C PRO A 110 -16.68 22.18 -2.05
N PRO A 111 -16.38 21.18 -1.23
CA PRO A 111 -15.10 21.13 -0.56
C PRO A 111 -13.96 21.00 -1.56
N GLU A 112 -12.84 21.58 -1.20
CA GLU A 112 -11.63 21.44 -1.96
C GLU A 112 -11.27 19.97 -2.10
N VAL A 113 -11.00 19.55 -3.32
CA VAL A 113 -10.59 18.16 -3.56
C VAL A 113 -9.16 17.99 -3.09
N LEU A 114 -9.00 17.19 -2.05
CA LEU A 114 -7.67 16.85 -1.58
C LEU A 114 -7.17 15.66 -2.39
N GLU A 115 -6.16 15.88 -3.20
CA GLU A 115 -5.54 14.80 -3.93
C GLU A 115 -4.76 13.93 -2.99
N PHE A 116 -4.96 12.64 -3.14
CA PHE A 116 -4.20 11.66 -2.40
C PHE A 116 -2.99 11.25 -3.23
N GLU A 117 -1.82 11.66 -2.78
CA GLU A 117 -0.58 11.25 -3.42
C GLU A 117 -0.06 9.97 -2.78
N ALA A 118 0.09 8.96 -3.61
CA ALA A 118 0.66 7.68 -3.19
C ALA A 118 2.17 7.73 -3.43
N ASP A 119 2.92 8.10 -2.45
CA ASP A 119 4.38 8.18 -2.54
C ASP A 119 5.09 7.12 -1.70
#